data_784c0d6cdcce3d56ad4f5611b2eb5f68
#
_entry.id   784c0d6cdcce3d56ad4f5611b2eb5f68
#
_cell.length_a   1.000
_cell.length_b   1.000
_cell.length_c   1.000
_cell.angle_alpha   90.00
_cell.angle_beta   90.00
_cell.angle_gamma   90.00
#
_symmetry.space_group_name_H-M   'P 1'
#
loop_
_entity.id
_entity.type
_entity.pdbx_description
1 polymer ?
#
loop_
_entity_poly.entity_id
_entity_poly.type
_entity_poly.pdbx_seq_one_letter_code
_entity_poly.pdbx_strand_id
1 'polypeptide(L)'
;MRGILLALATVLVSATLALSQTPSSKPVPAFDQQLIDQQKQFLEAALAKNLAAVDRAIASDFQGIEINGDLYGKADLVDSLQAGMPPDTRAYDFHVVKLTDASAVVAYNQIVPGANPRYRHMADTWAKIDGQWQLKFRQITPNLWSATDLD
;
A
#
# COMPACT_ATOMS: atom_id res chain seq x y z
N MET A 1 -38.83 -25.37 -72.32
CA MET A 1 -39.07 -25.46 -70.87
C MET A 1 -37.76 -25.10 -70.18
N ARG A 2 -37.73 -23.95 -69.53
CA ARG A 2 -36.52 -23.35 -68.94
C ARG A 2 -36.46 -23.71 -67.48
N GLY A 3 -35.44 -24.51 -67.05
CA GLY A 3 -35.17 -24.79 -65.68
C GLY A 3 -34.30 -23.69 -65.07
N ILE A 4 -34.77 -23.08 -64.00
CA ILE A 4 -34.05 -22.08 -63.21
C ILE A 4 -33.26 -22.82 -62.08
N LEU A 5 -31.94 -22.74 -62.16
CA LEU A 5 -31.05 -23.20 -61.06
C LEU A 5 -30.93 -22.06 -60.05
N LEU A 6 -31.39 -22.31 -58.82
CA LEU A 6 -31.18 -21.42 -57.66
C LEU A 6 -29.86 -21.81 -57.02
N ALA A 7 -28.89 -20.89 -57.07
CA ALA A 7 -27.62 -21.04 -56.33
C ALA A 7 -27.80 -20.47 -54.93
N LEU A 8 -27.66 -21.36 -53.92
CA LEU A 8 -27.66 -21.00 -52.49
C LEU A 8 -26.24 -20.61 -52.09
N ALA A 9 -26.04 -19.32 -51.85
CA ALA A 9 -24.77 -18.83 -51.32
C ALA A 9 -24.78 -18.90 -49.78
N THR A 10 -23.98 -19.82 -49.24
CA THR A 10 -23.74 -19.97 -47.80
C THR A 10 -22.68 -18.97 -47.39
N VAL A 11 -23.05 -17.95 -46.62
CA VAL A 11 -22.13 -17.00 -45.99
C VAL A 11 -21.63 -17.61 -44.68
N LEU A 12 -20.36 -18.01 -44.65
CA LEU A 12 -19.66 -18.38 -43.41
C LEU A 12 -19.26 -17.11 -42.66
N VAL A 13 -19.92 -16.82 -41.55
CA VAL A 13 -19.51 -15.78 -40.59
C VAL A 13 -18.47 -16.39 -39.68
N SER A 14 -17.20 -16.07 -39.91
CA SER A 14 -16.09 -16.45 -39.01
C SER A 14 -16.08 -15.48 -37.82
N ALA A 15 -16.59 -15.94 -36.66
CA ALA A 15 -16.47 -15.22 -35.40
C ALA A 15 -15.05 -15.37 -34.88
N THR A 16 -14.21 -14.34 -35.01
CA THR A 16 -12.92 -14.23 -34.36
C THR A 16 -13.14 -13.93 -32.88
N LEU A 17 -12.97 -14.92 -32.02
CA LEU A 17 -12.86 -14.76 -30.58
C LEU A 17 -11.57 -14.00 -30.27
N ALA A 18 -11.67 -12.70 -30.01
CA ALA A 18 -10.59 -11.90 -29.44
C ALA A 18 -10.39 -12.37 -27.98
N LEU A 19 -9.37 -13.20 -27.76
CA LEU A 19 -8.87 -13.51 -26.41
C LEU A 19 -8.31 -12.21 -25.82
N SER A 20 -9.08 -11.54 -24.95
CA SER A 20 -8.61 -10.46 -24.10
C SER A 20 -7.54 -11.02 -23.19
N GLN A 21 -6.27 -10.76 -23.50
CA GLN A 21 -5.15 -11.05 -22.61
C GLN A 21 -5.27 -10.06 -21.45
N THR A 22 -5.76 -10.53 -20.31
CA THR A 22 -5.60 -9.84 -19.02
C THR A 22 -4.08 -9.68 -18.78
N PRO A 23 -3.58 -8.47 -18.48
CA PRO A 23 -2.18 -8.30 -18.16
C PRO A 23 -1.85 -9.19 -16.96
N SER A 24 -1.02 -10.22 -17.16
CA SER A 24 -0.52 -11.07 -16.11
C SER A 24 0.42 -10.26 -15.23
N SER A 25 -0.08 -9.74 -14.12
CA SER A 25 0.77 -9.13 -13.11
C SER A 25 1.70 -10.23 -12.56
N LYS A 26 3.01 -9.96 -12.60
CA LYS A 26 4.02 -10.86 -12.05
C LYS A 26 3.66 -11.17 -10.58
N PRO A 27 3.68 -12.43 -10.11
CA PRO A 27 3.39 -12.75 -8.72
C PRO A 27 4.32 -11.98 -7.77
N VAL A 28 3.74 -11.39 -6.72
CA VAL A 28 4.53 -10.72 -5.67
C VAL A 28 5.35 -11.79 -4.95
N PRO A 29 6.65 -11.60 -4.72
CA PRO A 29 7.47 -12.53 -3.95
C PRO A 29 6.88 -12.78 -2.56
N ALA A 30 6.98 -13.98 -2.03
CA ALA A 30 6.37 -14.35 -0.73
C ALA A 30 6.90 -13.49 0.43
N PHE A 31 8.17 -13.12 0.40
CA PHE A 31 8.77 -12.20 1.37
C PHE A 31 8.10 -10.81 1.32
N ASP A 32 7.95 -10.25 0.12
CA ASP A 32 7.35 -8.94 -0.08
C ASP A 32 5.87 -8.96 0.36
N GLN A 33 5.13 -10.02 0.00
CA GLN A 33 3.74 -10.17 0.41
C GLN A 33 3.61 -10.21 1.94
N GLN A 34 4.49 -10.94 2.64
CA GLN A 34 4.52 -10.98 4.10
C GLN A 34 4.66 -9.59 4.72
N LEU A 35 5.58 -8.77 4.19
CA LEU A 35 5.82 -7.41 4.70
C LEU A 35 4.67 -6.46 4.37
N ILE A 36 4.07 -6.58 3.19
CA ILE A 36 2.88 -5.82 2.80
C ILE A 36 1.71 -6.16 3.74
N ASP A 37 1.50 -7.43 4.04
CA ASP A 37 0.43 -7.87 4.94
C ASP A 37 0.69 -7.38 6.38
N GLN A 38 1.94 -7.43 6.85
CA GLN A 38 2.34 -6.88 8.15
C GLN A 38 2.04 -5.37 8.23
N GLN A 39 2.39 -4.62 7.18
CA GLN A 39 2.11 -3.18 7.10
C GLN A 39 0.61 -2.88 7.12
N LYS A 40 -0.19 -3.64 6.36
CA LYS A 40 -1.65 -3.49 6.33
C LYS A 40 -2.27 -3.79 7.69
N GLN A 41 -1.86 -4.87 8.36
CA GLN A 41 -2.32 -5.22 9.70
C GLN A 41 -2.03 -4.12 10.73
N PHE A 42 -0.84 -3.50 10.63
CA PHE A 42 -0.49 -2.35 11.46
C PHE A 42 -1.43 -1.16 11.22
N LEU A 43 -1.69 -0.82 9.96
CA LEU A 43 -2.61 0.28 9.60
C LEU A 43 -4.06 -0.01 10.02
N GLU A 44 -4.53 -1.25 9.87
CA GLU A 44 -5.85 -1.68 10.33
C GLU A 44 -5.98 -1.57 11.86
N ALA A 45 -4.94 -2.02 12.60
CA ALA A 45 -4.92 -1.88 14.05
C ALA A 45 -4.94 -0.41 14.49
N ALA A 46 -4.21 0.47 13.79
CA ALA A 46 -4.20 1.91 14.05
C ALA A 46 -5.57 2.56 13.77
N LEU A 47 -6.21 2.23 12.65
CA LEU A 47 -7.56 2.71 12.32
C LEU A 47 -8.61 2.22 13.31
N ALA A 48 -8.50 0.98 13.77
CA ALA A 48 -9.38 0.38 14.77
C ALA A 48 -9.08 0.85 16.20
N LYS A 49 -8.05 1.69 16.41
CA LYS A 49 -7.55 2.10 17.74
C LYS A 49 -7.20 0.92 18.65
N ASN A 50 -6.74 -0.18 18.07
CA ASN A 50 -6.21 -1.32 18.83
C ASN A 50 -4.79 -1.02 19.30
N LEU A 51 -4.67 -0.17 20.34
CA LEU A 51 -3.39 0.32 20.83
C LEU A 51 -2.48 -0.79 21.33
N ALA A 52 -3.03 -1.88 21.87
CA ALA A 52 -2.23 -3.01 22.30
C ALA A 52 -1.55 -3.75 21.14
N ALA A 53 -2.22 -3.86 19.99
CA ALA A 53 -1.63 -4.42 18.77
C ALA A 53 -0.61 -3.45 18.15
N VAL A 54 -0.93 -2.16 18.11
CA VAL A 54 -0.03 -1.10 17.65
C VAL A 54 1.25 -1.07 18.47
N ASP A 55 1.15 -1.04 19.80
CA ASP A 55 2.32 -0.99 20.69
C ASP A 55 3.26 -2.19 20.50
N ARG A 56 2.70 -3.41 20.38
CA ARG A 56 3.50 -4.62 20.12
C ARG A 56 4.19 -4.61 18.76
N ALA A 57 3.57 -3.97 17.77
CA ALA A 57 4.13 -3.90 16.42
C ALA A 57 5.26 -2.86 16.28
N ILE A 58 5.46 -1.99 17.29
CA ILE A 58 6.48 -0.93 17.25
C ILE A 58 7.64 -1.34 18.14
N ALA A 59 8.86 -1.29 17.61
CA ALA A 59 10.08 -1.57 18.37
C ALA A 59 10.26 -0.59 19.55
N SER A 60 10.86 -1.05 20.64
CA SER A 60 11.08 -0.21 21.84
C SER A 60 11.94 1.02 21.58
N ASP A 61 12.85 0.92 20.63
CA ASP A 61 13.78 1.97 20.19
C ASP A 61 13.41 2.54 18.82
N PHE A 62 12.11 2.52 18.51
CA PHE A 62 11.55 3.13 17.29
C PHE A 62 11.90 4.62 17.21
N GLN A 63 12.20 5.06 16.01
CA GLN A 63 12.33 6.48 15.66
C GLN A 63 11.57 6.78 14.38
N GLY A 64 11.08 8.00 14.24
CA GLY A 64 10.47 8.49 13.02
C GLY A 64 10.86 9.92 12.70
N ILE A 65 10.64 10.30 11.44
CA ILE A 65 10.77 11.66 10.94
C ILE A 65 9.39 12.10 10.45
N GLU A 66 8.86 13.15 11.07
CA GLU A 66 7.60 13.77 10.66
C GLU A 66 7.77 14.56 9.36
N ILE A 67 6.63 14.97 8.79
CA ILE A 67 6.55 15.71 7.53
C ILE A 67 7.31 17.06 7.56
N ASN A 68 7.44 17.65 8.73
CA ASN A 68 8.20 18.90 8.97
C ASN A 68 9.70 18.67 9.29
N GLY A 69 10.12 17.40 9.34
CA GLY A 69 11.49 16.99 9.64
C GLY A 69 11.78 16.71 11.11
N ASP A 70 10.81 16.90 12.01
CA ASP A 70 10.99 16.63 13.44
C ASP A 70 11.16 15.14 13.71
N LEU A 71 12.06 14.81 14.64
CA LEU A 71 12.24 13.46 15.15
C LEU A 71 11.19 13.16 16.23
N TYR A 72 10.66 11.93 16.21
CA TYR A 72 9.73 11.46 17.23
C TYR A 72 9.99 9.99 17.59
N GLY A 73 9.57 9.60 18.78
CA GLY A 73 9.76 8.25 19.30
C GLY A 73 8.49 7.40 19.32
N LYS A 74 8.61 6.20 19.91
CA LYS A 74 7.49 5.26 20.03
C LYS A 74 6.31 5.86 20.79
N ALA A 75 6.56 6.55 21.91
CA ALA A 75 5.50 7.14 22.73
C ALA A 75 4.68 8.15 21.91
N ASP A 76 5.35 9.04 21.18
CA ASP A 76 4.70 10.05 20.36
C ASP A 76 3.84 9.42 19.24
N LEU A 77 4.33 8.31 18.63
CA LEU A 77 3.56 7.59 17.63
C LEU A 77 2.30 6.96 18.23
N VAL A 78 2.43 6.30 19.38
CA VAL A 78 1.28 5.66 20.06
C VAL A 78 0.25 6.71 20.46
N ASP A 79 0.67 7.84 21.02
CA ASP A 79 -0.22 8.95 21.41
C ASP A 79 -0.94 9.55 20.20
N SER A 80 -0.21 9.75 19.09
CA SER A 80 -0.81 10.21 17.82
C SER A 80 -1.88 9.24 17.31
N LEU A 81 -1.62 7.94 17.36
CA LEU A 81 -2.57 6.90 16.93
C LEU A 81 -3.75 6.75 17.91
N GLN A 82 -3.55 7.03 19.20
CA GLN A 82 -4.62 7.08 20.20
C GLN A 82 -5.59 8.24 19.92
N ALA A 83 -5.08 9.40 19.52
CA ALA A 83 -5.90 10.53 19.06
C ALA A 83 -6.78 10.12 17.87
N GLY A 84 -6.26 9.22 17.02
CA GLY A 84 -6.99 8.55 15.95
C GLY A 84 -6.61 9.07 14.56
N MET A 85 -6.62 8.15 13.63
CA MET A 85 -6.52 8.46 12.20
C MET A 85 -7.92 8.74 11.64
N PRO A 86 -8.07 9.63 10.65
CA PRO A 86 -9.33 9.75 9.92
C PRO A 86 -9.77 8.40 9.36
N PRO A 87 -11.06 8.00 9.52
CA PRO A 87 -11.52 6.63 9.22
C PRO A 87 -11.36 6.23 7.76
N ASP A 88 -11.40 7.19 6.84
CA ASP A 88 -11.24 6.95 5.41
C ASP A 88 -9.78 7.06 4.93
N THR A 89 -8.81 7.07 5.85
CA THR A 89 -7.38 7.03 5.50
C THR A 89 -7.08 5.76 4.69
N ARG A 90 -6.41 5.93 3.54
CA ARG A 90 -6.11 4.83 2.61
C ARG A 90 -4.61 4.74 2.39
N ALA A 91 -4.12 3.51 2.29
CA ALA A 91 -2.76 3.21 1.87
C ALA A 91 -2.80 2.35 0.60
N TYR A 92 -1.93 2.64 -0.35
CA TYR A 92 -1.88 1.98 -1.65
C TYR A 92 -0.47 2.00 -2.23
N ASP A 93 -0.25 1.24 -3.31
CA ASP A 93 1.02 1.21 -4.05
C ASP A 93 2.20 0.81 -3.15
N PHE A 94 2.08 -0.39 -2.57
CA PHE A 94 3.09 -0.92 -1.66
C PHE A 94 4.27 -1.50 -2.43
N HIS A 95 5.48 -1.06 -2.05
CA HIS A 95 6.75 -1.57 -2.56
C HIS A 95 7.62 -2.03 -1.40
N VAL A 96 8.26 -3.19 -1.55
CA VAL A 96 9.18 -3.72 -0.55
C VAL A 96 10.60 -3.66 -1.07
N VAL A 97 11.50 -3.05 -0.28
CA VAL A 97 12.94 -3.06 -0.51
C VAL A 97 13.57 -3.95 0.56
N LYS A 98 13.87 -5.17 0.20
CA LYS A 98 14.54 -6.13 1.08
C LYS A 98 15.97 -5.66 1.36
N LEU A 99 16.30 -5.46 2.62
CA LEU A 99 17.66 -5.12 3.08
C LEU A 99 18.42 -6.39 3.47
N THR A 100 17.79 -7.25 4.29
CA THR A 100 18.30 -8.57 4.71
C THR A 100 17.12 -9.55 4.82
N ASP A 101 17.36 -10.78 5.28
CA ASP A 101 16.27 -11.73 5.61
C ASP A 101 15.49 -11.31 6.87
N ALA A 102 16.02 -10.37 7.64
CA ALA A 102 15.44 -9.88 8.88
C ALA A 102 15.14 -8.38 8.88
N SER A 103 15.25 -7.70 7.74
CA SER A 103 14.93 -6.28 7.62
C SER A 103 14.53 -5.88 6.21
N ALA A 104 13.56 -4.97 6.12
CA ALA A 104 13.09 -4.42 4.85
C ALA A 104 12.48 -3.03 5.05
N VAL A 105 12.44 -2.23 3.98
CA VAL A 105 11.65 -1.02 3.90
C VAL A 105 10.37 -1.33 3.14
N VAL A 106 9.23 -0.95 3.70
CA VAL A 106 7.94 -0.95 3.01
C VAL A 106 7.61 0.50 2.67
N ALA A 107 7.72 0.85 1.40
CA ALA A 107 7.31 2.15 0.89
C ALA A 107 5.86 2.07 0.39
N TYR A 108 5.06 3.09 0.64
CA TYR A 108 3.67 3.15 0.19
C TYR A 108 3.16 4.59 0.15
N ASN A 109 2.07 4.79 -0.55
CA ASN A 109 1.36 6.07 -0.59
C ASN A 109 0.21 6.07 0.41
N GLN A 110 -0.02 7.21 1.07
CA GLN A 110 -1.13 7.39 2.00
C GLN A 110 -1.93 8.63 1.62
N ILE A 111 -3.26 8.47 1.64
CA ILE A 111 -4.21 9.57 1.54
C ILE A 111 -4.88 9.73 2.90
N VAL A 112 -4.75 10.91 3.48
CA VAL A 112 -5.45 11.30 4.70
C VAL A 112 -6.57 12.23 4.29
N PRO A 113 -7.85 11.79 4.37
CA PRO A 113 -8.99 12.59 3.93
C PRO A 113 -9.25 13.76 4.87
N GLY A 114 -9.95 14.78 4.37
CA GLY A 114 -10.31 15.98 5.09
C GLY A 114 -10.74 17.05 4.12
N ALA A 115 -11.00 18.27 4.64
CA ALA A 115 -11.32 19.43 3.81
C ALA A 115 -10.18 19.76 2.83
N ASN A 116 -8.93 19.50 3.26
CA ASN A 116 -7.73 19.53 2.43
C ASN A 116 -7.07 18.15 2.51
N PRO A 117 -7.37 17.24 1.59
CA PRO A 117 -6.77 15.90 1.62
C PRO A 117 -5.25 15.99 1.49
N ARG A 118 -4.56 15.24 2.35
CA ARG A 118 -3.09 15.20 2.37
C ARG A 118 -2.61 13.91 1.73
N TYR A 119 -1.72 14.05 0.78
CA TYR A 119 -1.03 12.95 0.12
C TYR A 119 0.39 12.85 0.70
N ARG A 120 0.78 11.63 1.08
CA ARG A 120 2.07 11.37 1.70
C ARG A 120 2.73 10.16 1.08
N HIS A 121 4.06 10.21 0.97
CA HIS A 121 4.87 9.03 0.77
C HIS A 121 5.39 8.56 2.12
N MET A 122 5.19 7.29 2.40
CA MET A 122 5.60 6.66 3.65
C MET A 122 6.73 5.69 3.36
N ALA A 123 7.74 5.67 4.24
CA ALA A 123 8.79 4.67 4.24
C ALA A 123 8.91 4.09 5.65
N ASP A 124 8.42 2.87 5.81
CA ASP A 124 8.40 2.13 7.08
C ASP A 124 9.47 1.04 7.04
N THR A 125 10.48 1.14 7.90
CA THR A 125 11.49 0.09 8.06
C THR A 125 11.05 -0.91 9.10
N TRP A 126 10.91 -2.15 8.69
CA TRP A 126 10.59 -3.29 9.53
C TRP A 126 11.84 -4.11 9.82
N ALA A 127 12.00 -4.52 11.07
CA ALA A 127 13.06 -5.41 11.52
C ALA A 127 12.49 -6.60 12.29
N LYS A 128 13.09 -7.76 12.13
CA LYS A 128 12.70 -8.96 12.85
C LYS A 128 13.46 -9.01 14.18
N ILE A 129 12.74 -8.73 15.28
CA ILE A 129 13.25 -8.69 16.65
C ILE A 129 12.59 -9.85 17.39
N ASP A 130 13.36 -10.72 17.99
CA ASP A 130 12.89 -11.93 18.70
C ASP A 130 11.92 -12.78 17.87
N GLY A 131 12.21 -12.87 16.56
CA GLY A 131 11.40 -13.64 15.61
C GLY A 131 10.14 -12.94 15.10
N GLN A 132 9.81 -11.72 15.58
CA GLN A 132 8.64 -10.95 15.21
C GLN A 132 9.01 -9.69 14.41
N TRP A 133 8.22 -9.38 13.38
CA TRP A 133 8.39 -8.15 12.65
C TRP A 133 7.91 -6.96 13.48
N GLN A 134 8.79 -5.98 13.70
CA GLN A 134 8.50 -4.74 14.41
C GLN A 134 8.90 -3.53 13.57
N LEU A 135 8.08 -2.49 13.63
CA LEU A 135 8.33 -1.21 13.00
C LEU A 135 9.48 -0.51 13.73
N LYS A 136 10.60 -0.34 13.06
CA LYS A 136 11.84 0.19 13.62
C LYS A 136 12.03 1.67 13.30
N PHE A 137 11.62 2.08 12.12
CA PHE A 137 11.77 3.46 11.67
C PHE A 137 10.63 3.82 10.72
N ARG A 138 10.22 5.08 10.74
CA ARG A 138 9.24 5.66 9.82
C ARG A 138 9.71 6.99 9.30
N GLN A 139 9.57 7.22 8.01
CA GLN A 139 9.71 8.54 7.43
C GLN A 139 8.44 8.93 6.68
N ILE A 140 8.00 10.17 6.89
CA ILE A 140 6.86 10.77 6.22
C ILE A 140 7.39 11.85 5.28
N THR A 141 7.03 11.75 3.99
CA THR A 141 7.39 12.76 2.99
C THR A 141 6.11 13.32 2.38
N PRO A 142 5.93 14.63 2.31
CA PRO A 142 4.79 15.22 1.63
C PRO A 142 4.86 14.93 0.14
N ASN A 143 3.71 14.64 -0.48
CA ASN A 143 3.63 14.63 -1.93
C ASN A 143 3.31 16.04 -2.41
N LEU A 144 4.30 16.73 -2.88
CA LEU A 144 4.19 18.12 -3.34
C LEU A 144 3.72 18.13 -4.79
N TRP A 145 2.42 18.27 -5.00
CA TRP A 145 1.84 18.47 -6.33
C TRP A 145 1.96 19.92 -6.79
N SER A 146 2.13 20.86 -5.85
CA SER A 146 2.38 22.27 -6.11
C SER A 146 3.17 22.91 -4.96
N ALA A 147 3.77 24.07 -5.20
CA ALA A 147 4.48 24.85 -4.18
C ALA A 147 3.55 25.32 -3.04
N THR A 148 2.22 25.25 -3.23
CA THR A 148 1.20 25.64 -2.24
C THR A 148 0.86 24.51 -1.26
N ASP A 149 1.38 23.31 -1.46
CA ASP A 149 1.13 22.17 -0.55
C ASP A 149 2.04 22.20 0.70
N LEU A 150 2.86 23.24 0.84
CA LEU A 150 3.78 23.44 1.97
C LEU A 150 3.25 24.38 3.06
N ASP A 151 2.07 25.01 2.86
CA ASP A 151 1.47 25.96 3.80
C ASP A 151 0.53 25.28 4.81
#